data_3af05dc05e0bfa5849b849e2cf7e604e
#
_entry.id   3af05dc05e0bfa5849b849e2cf7e604e
#
_cell.length_a   1.000
_cell.length_b   1.000
_cell.length_c   1.000
_cell.angle_alpha   90.00
_cell.angle_beta   90.00
_cell.angle_gamma   90.00
#
_symmetry.space_group_name_H-M   'P 1'
#
loop_
_entity.id
_entity.type
_entity.pdbx_description
1 polymer ?
#
loop_
_entity_poly.entity_id
_entity_poly.type
_entity_poly.pdbx_seq_one_letter_code
_entity_poly.pdbx_strand_id
1 'polypeptide(L)'
;MLYEIMNHIHNFFPVKGAAVTGKITIGEWLFDTHADATAGAEDLRYSDTAIRLPLQDGQYYLISGSIFNDGVYQYHKGDTAPLQEETFDGVVVPLAIPKPFLSLVDEISEWQAKNGNLGAYQSESFGGYSYSRATNSKGETYTWQDAFRARLNPWRKMA
;
A
#
# COMPACT_ATOMS: atom_id res chain seq x y z
N MET A 1 4.32 4.20 2.88
CA MET A 1 4.40 3.36 4.11
C MET A 1 3.54 2.09 4.04
N LEU A 2 2.20 2.14 3.81
CA LEU A 2 1.35 0.92 3.76
C LEU A 2 1.89 -0.13 2.76
N TYR A 3 2.14 0.27 1.51
CA TYR A 3 2.70 -0.61 0.48
C TYR A 3 4.05 -1.23 0.87
N GLU A 4 4.95 -0.46 1.47
CA GLU A 4 6.27 -0.94 1.94
C GLU A 4 6.13 -1.99 3.03
N ILE A 5 5.22 -1.76 3.99
CA ILE A 5 4.98 -2.70 5.08
C ILE A 5 4.38 -4.01 4.53
N MET A 6 3.41 -3.91 3.63
CA MET A 6 2.79 -5.08 3.00
C MET A 6 3.81 -5.88 2.16
N ASN A 7 4.71 -5.21 1.46
CA ASN A 7 5.84 -5.85 0.78
C ASN A 7 6.78 -6.55 1.77
N HIS A 8 7.12 -5.90 2.87
CA HIS A 8 8.01 -6.46 3.88
C HIS A 8 7.45 -7.74 4.52
N ILE A 9 6.15 -7.80 4.75
CA ILE A 9 5.50 -9.00 5.30
C ILE A 9 5.05 -9.99 4.22
N HIS A 10 5.23 -9.68 2.94
CA HIS A 10 4.76 -10.46 1.79
C HIS A 10 3.26 -10.77 1.83
N ASN A 11 2.46 -9.86 2.36
CA ASN A 11 1.02 -10.05 2.47
C ASN A 11 0.25 -8.77 2.11
N PHE A 12 -0.54 -8.86 1.06
CA PHE A 12 -1.39 -7.78 0.56
C PHE A 12 -2.87 -7.95 0.92
N PHE A 13 -3.22 -9.03 1.59
CA PHE A 13 -4.61 -9.35 1.95
C PHE A 13 -5.57 -9.37 0.75
N PRO A 14 -5.25 -10.06 -0.35
CA PRO A 14 -6.08 -10.05 -1.55
C PRO A 14 -7.44 -10.70 -1.30
N VAL A 15 -8.48 -10.14 -1.89
CA VAL A 15 -9.79 -10.79 -1.97
C VAL A 15 -9.69 -11.96 -2.95
N LYS A 16 -9.99 -13.17 -2.48
CA LYS A 16 -9.88 -14.39 -3.30
C LYS A 16 -10.81 -14.32 -4.52
N GLY A 17 -10.27 -14.65 -5.68
CA GLY A 17 -11.02 -14.73 -6.92
C GLY A 17 -11.43 -13.40 -7.53
N ALA A 18 -11.01 -12.28 -6.93
CA ALA A 18 -11.34 -10.94 -7.41
C ALA A 18 -10.21 -10.27 -8.22
N ALA A 19 -9.06 -10.92 -8.34
CA ALA A 19 -7.95 -10.39 -9.12
C ALA A 19 -8.31 -10.36 -10.62
N VAL A 20 -7.97 -9.25 -11.26
CA VAL A 20 -8.07 -9.09 -12.70
C VAL A 20 -6.68 -9.01 -13.28
N THR A 21 -6.38 -9.91 -14.23
CA THR A 21 -5.07 -10.04 -14.87
C THR A 21 -5.18 -9.87 -16.37
N GLY A 22 -4.14 -9.37 -17.00
CA GLY A 22 -4.03 -9.20 -18.43
C GLY A 22 -3.73 -7.77 -18.82
N LYS A 23 -4.19 -7.38 -20.01
CA LYS A 23 -3.99 -6.04 -20.54
C LYS A 23 -4.97 -5.06 -19.88
N ILE A 24 -4.41 -4.09 -19.18
CA ILE A 24 -5.15 -3.10 -18.39
C ILE A 24 -4.87 -1.72 -18.94
N THR A 25 -5.92 -0.94 -19.17
CA THR A 25 -5.82 0.46 -19.59
C THR A 25 -6.38 1.35 -18.48
N ILE A 26 -5.54 2.25 -18.00
CA ILE A 26 -5.91 3.34 -17.09
C ILE A 26 -6.04 4.59 -17.93
N GLY A 27 -7.25 5.15 -18.02
CA GLY A 27 -7.55 6.37 -18.73
C GLY A 27 -8.04 7.48 -17.80
N GLU A 28 -8.57 8.54 -18.41
CA GLU A 28 -9.14 9.69 -17.70
C GLU A 28 -10.19 9.27 -16.65
N TRP A 29 -10.85 8.14 -16.90
CA TRP A 29 -11.87 7.57 -16.03
C TRP A 29 -11.50 6.12 -15.68
N LEU A 30 -10.83 5.93 -14.57
CA LEU A 30 -10.55 4.58 -14.05
C LEU A 30 -11.81 3.94 -13.48
N PHE A 31 -12.70 4.76 -12.91
CA PHE A 31 -13.95 4.32 -12.32
C PHE A 31 -15.11 4.91 -13.11
N ASP A 32 -16.00 4.07 -13.62
CA ASP A 32 -17.19 4.54 -14.29
C ASP A 32 -18.26 4.94 -13.28
N THR A 33 -18.44 6.23 -13.11
CA THR A 33 -19.52 6.80 -12.29
C THR A 33 -20.88 6.78 -12.99
N HIS A 34 -20.92 6.37 -14.25
CA HIS A 34 -22.15 6.30 -15.07
C HIS A 34 -22.69 4.88 -15.25
N ALA A 35 -22.05 3.85 -14.69
CA ALA A 35 -22.65 2.54 -14.67
C ALA A 35 -23.97 2.60 -13.88
N ASP A 36 -25.02 2.10 -14.50
CA ASP A 36 -26.40 2.14 -14.04
C ASP A 36 -26.53 2.11 -12.51
N ALA A 37 -27.17 3.13 -11.95
CA ALA A 37 -27.43 3.30 -10.52
C ALA A 37 -28.18 2.11 -9.87
N THR A 38 -28.57 1.12 -10.65
CA THR A 38 -29.26 -0.10 -10.20
C THR A 38 -28.30 -1.18 -9.70
N ALA A 39 -27.00 -1.11 -10.00
CA ALA A 39 -26.05 -2.17 -9.65
C ALA A 39 -25.25 -1.92 -8.36
N GLY A 40 -25.21 -0.71 -7.84
CA GLY A 40 -24.53 -0.38 -6.57
C GLY A 40 -23.03 -0.64 -6.53
N ALA A 41 -22.41 -0.94 -7.67
CA ALA A 41 -21.00 -1.21 -7.80
C ALA A 41 -20.39 -0.27 -8.84
N GLU A 42 -19.35 0.45 -8.46
CA GLU A 42 -18.54 1.25 -9.38
C GLU A 42 -17.42 0.40 -9.91
N ASP A 43 -17.16 0.46 -11.19
CA ASP A 43 -16.37 -0.52 -11.92
C ASP A 43 -15.04 0.06 -12.40
N LEU A 44 -13.95 -0.69 -12.22
CA LEU A 44 -12.70 -0.45 -12.91
C LEU A 44 -12.84 -0.84 -14.38
N ARG A 45 -12.53 0.06 -15.31
CA ARG A 45 -12.56 -0.22 -16.74
C ARG A 45 -11.19 -0.70 -17.23
N TYR A 46 -11.23 -1.78 -17.98
CA TYR A 46 -10.09 -2.29 -18.74
C TYR A 46 -10.35 -2.15 -20.24
N SER A 47 -9.27 -2.02 -21.03
CA SER A 47 -9.40 -1.82 -22.48
C SER A 47 -10.31 -2.87 -23.13
N ASP A 48 -11.30 -2.41 -23.87
CA ASP A 48 -12.22 -3.12 -24.75
C ASP A 48 -13.14 -4.20 -24.14
N THR A 49 -12.88 -4.67 -22.95
CA THR A 49 -13.80 -5.53 -22.21
C THR A 49 -14.02 -4.88 -20.86
N ALA A 50 -15.22 -4.40 -20.60
CA ALA A 50 -15.60 -3.87 -19.29
C ALA A 50 -15.51 -4.98 -18.24
N ILE A 51 -14.31 -5.27 -17.78
CA ILE A 51 -14.12 -6.12 -16.62
C ILE A 51 -14.35 -5.22 -15.42
N ARG A 52 -15.41 -5.52 -14.70
CA ARG A 52 -15.89 -4.75 -13.57
C ARG A 52 -15.27 -5.28 -12.29
N LEU A 53 -14.49 -4.46 -11.61
CA LEU A 53 -13.98 -4.75 -10.27
C LEU A 53 -14.86 -3.99 -9.27
N PRO A 54 -15.79 -4.67 -8.57
CA PRO A 54 -16.64 -4.01 -7.60
C PRO A 54 -15.81 -3.60 -6.39
N LEU A 55 -15.60 -2.30 -6.21
CA LEU A 55 -14.94 -1.74 -5.04
C LEU A 55 -15.98 -1.04 -4.15
N GLN A 56 -15.87 -1.27 -2.87
CA GLN A 56 -16.64 -0.54 -1.87
C GLN A 56 -15.94 0.78 -1.53
N ASP A 57 -16.69 1.79 -1.15
CA ASP A 57 -16.13 3.05 -0.68
C ASP A 57 -15.17 2.80 0.50
N GLY A 58 -13.97 3.36 0.40
CA GLY A 58 -12.89 3.14 1.37
C GLY A 58 -12.10 1.84 1.19
N GLN A 59 -12.44 1.00 0.23
CA GLN A 59 -11.71 -0.24 -0.03
C GLN A 59 -10.37 0.02 -0.68
N TYR A 60 -9.35 -0.73 -0.26
CA TYR A 60 -8.02 -0.70 -0.88
C TYR A 60 -7.94 -1.64 -2.08
N TYR A 61 -7.08 -1.30 -3.02
CA TYR A 61 -6.75 -2.13 -4.17
C TYR A 61 -5.27 -2.03 -4.50
N LEU A 62 -4.71 -3.10 -5.07
CA LEU A 62 -3.31 -3.19 -5.51
C LEU A 62 -3.27 -3.14 -7.03
N ILE A 63 -2.36 -2.34 -7.57
CA ILE A 63 -1.94 -2.38 -8.98
C ILE A 63 -0.51 -2.93 -9.02
N SER A 64 -0.26 -3.91 -9.87
CA SER A 64 1.05 -4.51 -10.07
C SER A 64 1.32 -4.84 -11.53
N GLY A 65 2.54 -4.58 -11.99
CA GLY A 65 2.97 -4.72 -13.38
C GLY A 65 2.89 -3.44 -14.20
N SER A 66 2.46 -2.33 -13.60
CA SER A 66 2.44 -1.00 -14.19
C SER A 66 3.83 -0.36 -14.11
N ILE A 67 4.14 0.54 -15.06
CA ILE A 67 5.36 1.35 -15.00
C ILE A 67 5.17 2.56 -14.07
N PHE A 68 3.99 3.20 -14.13
CA PHE A 68 3.73 4.45 -13.42
C PHE A 68 2.82 4.31 -12.21
N ASN A 69 2.05 3.23 -12.11
CA ASN A 69 0.95 3.12 -11.16
C ASN A 69 1.08 1.94 -10.18
N ASP A 70 2.19 1.23 -10.14
CA ASP A 70 2.38 0.15 -9.14
C ASP A 70 2.22 0.68 -7.73
N GLY A 71 1.42 0.01 -6.94
CA GLY A 71 1.19 0.40 -5.55
C GLY A 71 -0.17 -0.02 -5.01
N VAL A 72 -0.44 0.44 -3.79
CA VAL A 72 -1.71 0.25 -3.08
C VAL A 72 -2.42 1.61 -2.98
N TYR A 73 -3.68 1.61 -3.37
CA TYR A 73 -4.54 2.80 -3.38
C TYR A 73 -5.81 2.54 -2.59
N GLN A 74 -6.43 3.60 -2.11
CA GLN A 74 -7.74 3.54 -1.47
C GLN A 74 -8.79 4.15 -2.41
N TYR A 75 -9.85 3.40 -2.65
CA TYR A 75 -10.97 3.87 -3.45
C TYR A 75 -11.92 4.72 -2.59
N HIS A 76 -12.27 5.90 -3.10
CA HIS A 76 -13.31 6.75 -2.54
C HIS A 76 -14.30 7.11 -3.63
N LYS A 77 -15.57 6.87 -3.35
CA LYS A 77 -16.67 7.16 -4.27
C LYS A 77 -16.71 8.66 -4.63
N GLY A 78 -16.68 8.94 -5.92
CA GLY A 78 -16.71 10.31 -6.43
C GLY A 78 -15.37 11.02 -6.49
N ASP A 79 -14.29 10.43 -5.98
CA ASP A 79 -12.95 10.99 -6.06
C ASP A 79 -12.21 10.51 -7.32
N THR A 80 -11.35 11.37 -7.85
CA THR A 80 -10.44 11.03 -8.94
C THR A 80 -9.26 10.24 -8.37
N ALA A 81 -9.00 9.05 -8.90
CA ALA A 81 -7.83 8.29 -8.50
C ALA A 81 -6.53 8.99 -8.92
N PRO A 82 -5.48 9.03 -8.08
CA PRO A 82 -4.21 9.68 -8.38
C PRO A 82 -3.35 8.82 -9.32
N LEU A 83 -3.91 8.36 -10.44
CA LEU A 83 -3.29 7.45 -11.37
C LEU A 83 -2.94 8.17 -12.68
N GLN A 84 -1.86 7.73 -13.31
CA GLN A 84 -1.44 8.22 -14.62
C GLN A 84 -2.03 7.33 -15.71
N GLU A 85 -2.32 7.93 -16.86
CA GLU A 85 -2.78 7.19 -18.03
C GLU A 85 -1.71 6.21 -18.51
N GLU A 86 -2.09 4.95 -18.68
CA GLU A 86 -1.18 3.89 -19.07
C GLU A 86 -1.95 2.68 -19.58
N THR A 87 -1.33 1.93 -20.50
CA THR A 87 -1.75 0.58 -20.87
C THR A 87 -0.61 -0.38 -20.54
N PHE A 88 -0.89 -1.40 -19.76
CA PHE A 88 0.11 -2.36 -19.28
C PHE A 88 -0.46 -3.77 -19.16
N ASP A 89 0.41 -4.76 -19.17
CA ASP A 89 0.08 -6.13 -18.80
C ASP A 89 0.39 -6.34 -17.31
N GLY A 90 -0.63 -6.62 -16.53
CA GLY A 90 -0.46 -6.72 -15.09
C GLY A 90 -1.69 -7.24 -14.36
N VAL A 91 -1.81 -6.86 -13.11
CA VAL A 91 -2.90 -7.30 -12.24
C VAL A 91 -3.44 -6.15 -11.40
N VAL A 92 -4.75 -6.11 -11.23
CA VAL A 92 -5.43 -5.28 -10.24
C VAL A 92 -6.23 -6.16 -9.29
N VAL A 93 -6.03 -5.97 -8.00
CA VAL A 93 -6.59 -6.84 -6.96
C VAL A 93 -7.28 -5.99 -5.88
N PRO A 94 -8.57 -6.21 -5.60
CA PRO A 94 -9.19 -5.68 -4.39
C PRO A 94 -8.55 -6.29 -3.14
N LEU A 95 -8.39 -5.49 -2.11
CA LEU A 95 -7.76 -5.90 -0.87
C LEU A 95 -8.78 -5.86 0.29
N ALA A 96 -8.65 -6.83 1.20
CA ALA A 96 -9.43 -6.91 2.43
C ALA A 96 -8.50 -6.73 3.64
N ILE A 97 -7.97 -5.53 3.80
CA ILE A 97 -6.97 -5.23 4.84
C ILE A 97 -7.67 -5.15 6.21
N PRO A 98 -7.26 -5.96 7.20
CA PRO A 98 -7.85 -5.90 8.54
C PRO A 98 -7.61 -4.56 9.22
N LYS A 99 -8.62 -4.02 9.90
CA LYS A 99 -8.49 -2.77 10.67
C LYS A 99 -7.34 -2.77 11.69
N PRO A 100 -7.12 -3.85 12.47
CA PRO A 100 -5.97 -3.89 13.37
C PRO A 100 -4.61 -3.78 12.66
N PHE A 101 -4.52 -4.27 11.43
CA PHE A 101 -3.30 -4.09 10.63
C PHE A 101 -3.14 -2.64 10.18
N LEU A 102 -4.20 -1.97 9.75
CA LEU A 102 -4.16 -0.54 9.40
C LEU A 102 -3.74 0.32 10.60
N SER A 103 -4.25 0.03 11.80
CA SER A 103 -3.83 0.72 13.03
C SER A 103 -2.34 0.50 13.32
N LEU A 104 -1.82 -0.69 13.08
CA LEU A 104 -0.39 -0.97 13.21
C LEU A 104 0.44 -0.19 12.18
N VAL A 105 -0.05 -0.05 10.95
CA VAL A 105 0.59 0.76 9.90
C VAL A 105 0.67 2.23 10.30
N ASP A 106 -0.39 2.78 10.91
CA ASP A 106 -0.41 4.15 11.40
C ASP A 106 0.63 4.36 12.51
N GLU A 107 0.72 3.43 13.46
CA GLU A 107 1.74 3.47 14.52
C GLU A 107 3.18 3.41 13.96
N ILE A 108 3.42 2.56 12.96
CA ILE A 108 4.72 2.47 12.28
C ILE A 108 5.04 3.77 11.56
N SER A 109 4.05 4.37 10.89
CA SER A 109 4.20 5.64 10.19
C SER A 109 4.54 6.79 11.15
N GLU A 110 3.88 6.85 12.29
CA GLU A 110 4.19 7.82 13.35
C GLU A 110 5.60 7.60 13.93
N TRP A 111 5.97 6.35 14.18
CA TRP A 111 7.30 6.01 14.66
C TRP A 111 8.38 6.44 13.65
N GLN A 112 8.16 6.16 12.36
CA GLN A 112 9.06 6.55 11.28
C GLN A 112 9.19 8.08 11.18
N ALA A 113 8.09 8.80 11.31
CA ALA A 113 8.11 10.28 11.30
C ALA A 113 8.93 10.85 12.45
N LYS A 114 8.89 10.24 13.62
CA LYS A 114 9.65 10.65 14.81
C LYS A 114 11.13 10.26 14.75
N ASN A 115 11.46 9.12 14.16
CA ASN A 115 12.79 8.51 14.23
C ASN A 115 13.55 8.52 12.89
N GLY A 116 12.84 8.56 11.76
CA GLY A 116 13.42 8.50 10.42
C GLY A 116 14.25 9.72 10.02
N ASN A 117 14.00 10.88 10.62
CA ASN A 117 14.68 12.14 10.31
C ASN A 117 15.96 12.39 11.13
N LEU A 118 16.37 11.45 11.97
CA LEU A 118 17.52 11.59 12.85
C LEU A 118 18.88 11.34 12.15
N GLY A 119 18.98 11.50 10.84
CA GLY A 119 20.22 11.39 10.08
C GLY A 119 20.87 10.00 10.08
N ALA A 120 21.93 9.84 9.28
CA ALA A 120 22.67 8.58 9.14
C ALA A 120 23.67 8.30 10.30
N TYR A 121 23.80 9.18 11.26
CA TYR A 121 24.79 9.07 12.33
C TYR A 121 24.24 8.27 13.50
N GLN A 122 25.00 7.27 13.95
CA GLN A 122 24.68 6.48 15.15
C GLN A 122 24.91 7.27 16.45
N SER A 123 25.82 8.24 16.40
CA SER A 123 26.10 9.14 17.51
C SER A 123 26.50 10.50 17.00
N GLU A 124 26.05 11.55 17.67
CA GLU A 124 26.42 12.92 17.41
C GLU A 124 26.78 13.58 18.74
N SER A 125 27.90 14.33 18.74
CA SER A 125 28.33 15.13 19.89
C SER A 125 28.48 16.57 19.48
N PHE A 126 27.71 17.46 20.11
CA PHE A 126 27.75 18.89 19.85
C PHE A 126 27.56 19.69 21.15
N GLY A 127 28.47 20.66 21.41
CA GLY A 127 28.32 21.58 22.54
C GLY A 127 28.22 20.93 23.91
N GLY A 128 28.86 19.75 24.14
CA GLY A 128 28.78 19.01 25.39
C GLY A 128 27.58 18.05 25.50
N TYR A 129 26.74 17.99 24.51
CA TYR A 129 25.68 17.00 24.37
C TYR A 129 26.15 15.85 23.48
N SER A 130 25.95 14.63 23.93
CA SER A 130 26.14 13.41 23.13
C SER A 130 24.78 12.79 22.86
N TYR A 131 24.53 12.43 21.61
CA TYR A 131 23.34 11.76 21.16
C TYR A 131 23.75 10.45 20.48
N SER A 132 23.19 9.34 20.93
CA SER A 132 23.42 8.05 20.30
C SER A 132 22.08 7.45 19.84
N ARG A 133 22.06 6.94 18.61
CA ARG A 133 20.92 6.25 18.06
C ARG A 133 20.94 4.79 18.50
N ALA A 134 19.76 4.23 18.81
CA ALA A 134 19.62 2.81 19.06
C ALA A 134 20.06 2.00 17.82
N THR A 135 20.82 0.95 18.03
CA THR A 135 21.27 0.03 17.01
C THR A 135 20.61 -1.34 17.20
N ASN A 136 20.44 -2.08 16.10
CA ASN A 136 20.00 -3.46 16.15
C ASN A 136 21.13 -4.40 16.58
N SER A 137 20.86 -5.71 16.68
CA SER A 137 21.83 -6.73 17.11
C SER A 137 23.06 -6.85 16.18
N LYS A 138 23.01 -6.26 14.98
CA LYS A 138 24.13 -6.22 14.02
C LYS A 138 24.94 -4.93 14.08
N GLY A 139 24.60 -4.00 14.98
CA GLY A 139 25.25 -2.70 15.09
C GLY A 139 24.77 -1.66 14.05
N GLU A 140 23.74 -1.98 13.29
CA GLU A 140 23.13 -1.08 12.31
C GLU A 140 22.08 -0.18 12.98
N THR A 141 21.75 0.96 12.34
CA THR A 141 20.70 1.85 12.83
C THR A 141 19.37 1.09 12.98
N TYR A 142 18.73 1.25 14.14
CA TYR A 142 17.45 0.63 14.44
C TYR A 142 16.34 1.18 13.54
N THR A 143 15.70 0.30 12.80
CA THR A 143 14.66 0.65 11.81
C THR A 143 13.27 0.27 12.29
N TRP A 144 12.22 0.73 11.60
CA TRP A 144 10.86 0.30 11.91
C TRP A 144 10.68 -1.23 11.75
N GLN A 145 11.41 -1.87 10.82
CA GLN A 145 11.39 -3.32 10.66
C GLN A 145 11.89 -4.03 11.92
N ASP A 146 12.88 -3.48 12.59
CA ASP A 146 13.40 -4.00 13.84
C ASP A 146 12.44 -3.74 15.00
N ALA A 147 11.95 -2.50 15.10
CA ALA A 147 11.07 -2.06 16.19
C ALA A 147 9.74 -2.83 16.22
N PHE A 148 9.16 -3.13 15.05
CA PHE A 148 7.84 -3.75 14.94
C PHE A 148 7.88 -5.22 14.50
N ARG A 149 9.04 -5.84 14.44
CA ARG A 149 9.22 -7.23 13.98
C ARG A 149 8.25 -8.20 14.65
N ALA A 150 8.16 -8.18 15.97
CA ALA A 150 7.30 -9.08 16.72
C ALA A 150 5.82 -8.87 16.44
N ARG A 151 5.42 -7.62 16.21
CA ARG A 151 4.02 -7.25 15.91
C ARG A 151 3.65 -7.51 14.45
N LEU A 152 4.62 -7.51 13.55
CA LEU A 152 4.44 -7.79 12.11
C LEU A 152 4.44 -9.28 11.79
N ASN A 153 5.15 -10.10 12.56
CA ASN A 153 5.26 -11.53 12.30
C ASN A 153 3.91 -12.27 12.17
N PRO A 154 2.87 -12.02 12.99
CA PRO A 154 1.57 -12.68 12.83
C PRO A 154 0.86 -12.37 11.51
N TRP A 155 1.20 -11.24 10.89
CA TRP A 155 0.62 -10.79 9.60
C TRP A 155 1.39 -11.29 8.39
N ARG A 156 2.58 -11.83 8.60
CA ARG A 156 3.46 -12.29 7.53
C ARG A 156 2.86 -13.50 6.82
N LYS A 157 2.81 -13.44 5.50
CA LYS A 157 2.42 -14.61 4.70
C LYS A 157 3.62 -15.55 4.60
N MET A 158 3.45 -16.76 5.10
CA MET A 158 4.40 -17.83 4.88
C MET A 158 4.31 -18.27 3.43
N ALA A 159 5.44 -18.38 2.78
CA ALA A 159 5.52 -18.87 1.40
C ALA A 159 5.13 -20.36 1.33
#